data_325dc6e872b1bdd3baccdfee167d1e94
#
_entry.id   325dc6e872b1bdd3baccdfee167d1e94
#
_cell.length_a   1.000
_cell.length_b   1.000
_cell.length_c   1.000
_cell.angle_alpha   90.00
_cell.angle_beta   90.00
_cell.angle_gamma   90.00
#
_symmetry.space_group_name_H-M   'P 1'
#
loop_
_entity.id
_entity.type
_entity.pdbx_description
1 polymer ?
#
loop_
_entity_poly.entity_id
_entity_poly.type
_entity_poly.pdbx_seq_one_letter_code
_entity_poly.pdbx_strand_id
1 'polypeptide(L)'
;MSDPKEGVEFLRHVSEVENVNRLDGLEDLRFRYGDQWLNYMVTARSVIGQERPMLTINEVDAYCRKVENQQKQQRPRIKVHAVDDIADPKIAKVCSGLMRHIEVNSNADNAYDKAFSHALTIGWGYMRMRTDYIRENSFDQDIFID
;
A
#
# COMPACT_ATOMS: atom_id res chain seq x y z
N MET A 1 8.94 -11.06 28.21
CA MET A 1 8.48 -11.85 27.05
C MET A 1 6.95 -11.91 27.17
N SER A 2 6.22 -11.26 26.29
CA SER A 2 4.75 -11.36 26.27
C SER A 2 4.33 -12.80 25.96
N ASP A 3 3.31 -13.28 26.65
CA ASP A 3 2.76 -14.63 26.45
C ASP A 3 2.33 -14.77 24.98
N PRO A 4 2.76 -15.83 24.26
CA PRO A 4 2.31 -16.06 22.88
C PRO A 4 0.78 -16.13 22.74
N LYS A 5 0.06 -16.50 23.80
CA LYS A 5 -1.41 -16.49 23.82
C LYS A 5 -2.00 -15.08 23.75
N GLU A 6 -1.43 -14.12 24.48
CA GLU A 6 -1.86 -12.71 24.42
C GLU A 6 -1.68 -12.13 23.01
N GLY A 7 -0.58 -12.49 22.33
CA GLY A 7 -0.35 -12.09 20.95
C GLY A 7 -1.40 -12.62 19.96
N VAL A 8 -1.80 -13.88 20.14
CA VAL A 8 -2.83 -14.51 19.30
C VAL A 8 -4.21 -13.90 19.56
N GLU A 9 -4.57 -13.66 20.83
CA GLU A 9 -5.83 -13.01 21.20
C GLU A 9 -5.91 -11.58 20.66
N PHE A 10 -4.79 -10.83 20.75
CA PHE A 10 -4.70 -9.49 20.17
C PHE A 10 -4.92 -9.50 18.66
N LEU A 11 -4.25 -10.39 17.92
CA LEU A 11 -4.41 -10.52 16.47
C LEU A 11 -5.85 -10.90 16.10
N ARG A 12 -6.49 -11.78 16.87
CA ARG A 12 -7.88 -12.16 16.67
C ARG A 12 -8.80 -10.96 16.84
N HIS A 13 -8.63 -10.21 17.93
CA HIS A 13 -9.44 -9.03 18.20
C HIS A 13 -9.27 -7.96 17.11
N VAL A 14 -8.04 -7.67 16.69
CA VAL A 14 -7.77 -6.73 15.60
C VAL A 14 -8.43 -7.21 14.31
N SER A 15 -8.33 -8.50 13.98
CA SER A 15 -8.93 -9.06 12.78
C SER A 15 -10.48 -8.97 12.79
N GLU A 16 -11.10 -9.10 13.96
CA GLU A 16 -12.55 -8.96 14.11
C GLU A 16 -13.00 -7.49 13.92
N VAL A 17 -12.27 -6.55 14.52
CA VAL A 17 -12.58 -5.12 14.42
C VAL A 17 -12.39 -4.61 12.98
N GLU A 18 -11.34 -5.06 12.30
CA GLU A 18 -11.03 -4.60 10.93
C GLU A 18 -11.80 -5.37 9.84
N ASN A 19 -12.57 -6.37 10.18
CA ASN A 19 -13.23 -7.21 9.19
C ASN A 19 -14.16 -6.41 8.26
N VAL A 20 -14.88 -5.44 8.78
CA VAL A 20 -15.77 -4.57 7.99
C VAL A 20 -14.94 -3.76 6.97
N ASN A 21 -13.89 -3.08 7.42
CA ASN A 21 -13.02 -2.29 6.55
C ASN A 21 -12.38 -3.14 5.44
N ARG A 22 -12.04 -4.40 5.75
CA ARG A 22 -11.46 -5.33 4.76
C ARG A 22 -12.48 -5.77 3.72
N LEU A 23 -13.73 -5.98 4.11
CA LEU A 23 -14.81 -6.33 3.18
C LEU A 23 -15.14 -5.15 2.27
N ASP A 24 -15.27 -3.95 2.84
CA ASP A 24 -15.49 -2.72 2.08
C ASP A 24 -14.35 -2.46 1.09
N GLY A 25 -13.10 -2.62 1.54
CA GLY A 25 -11.94 -2.49 0.66
C GLY A 25 -11.89 -3.52 -0.47
N LEU A 26 -12.40 -4.73 -0.24
CA LEU A 26 -12.53 -5.75 -1.29
C LEU A 26 -13.60 -5.35 -2.32
N GLU A 27 -14.71 -4.77 -1.87
CA GLU A 27 -15.76 -4.25 -2.76
C GLU A 27 -15.23 -3.07 -3.59
N ASP A 28 -14.46 -2.16 -3.00
CA ASP A 28 -13.83 -1.04 -3.70
C ASP A 28 -12.86 -1.51 -4.80
N LEU A 29 -12.06 -2.53 -4.49
CA LEU A 29 -11.18 -3.16 -5.49
C LEU A 29 -11.97 -3.77 -6.64
N ARG A 30 -13.03 -4.51 -6.36
CA ARG A 30 -13.92 -5.09 -7.39
C ARG A 30 -14.53 -3.98 -8.25
N PHE A 31 -15.03 -2.93 -7.61
CA PHE A 31 -15.63 -1.78 -8.29
C PHE A 31 -14.64 -1.11 -9.24
N ARG A 32 -13.40 -0.89 -8.80
CA ARG A 32 -12.32 -0.35 -9.63
C ARG A 32 -12.03 -1.23 -10.85
N TYR A 33 -12.03 -2.54 -10.69
CA TYR A 33 -11.75 -3.49 -11.78
C TYR A 33 -12.95 -3.83 -12.65
N GLY A 34 -14.09 -3.14 -12.47
CA GLY A 34 -15.25 -3.24 -13.33
C GLY A 34 -16.34 -4.18 -12.83
N ASP A 35 -16.16 -4.83 -11.70
CA ASP A 35 -17.20 -5.59 -11.01
C ASP A 35 -18.06 -4.63 -10.15
N GLN A 36 -18.88 -3.82 -10.86
CA GLN A 36 -19.66 -2.73 -10.27
C GLN A 36 -21.06 -3.17 -9.83
N TRP A 37 -21.42 -4.43 -10.08
CA TRP A 37 -22.72 -4.97 -9.73
C TRP A 37 -22.64 -5.84 -8.49
N LEU A 38 -23.07 -5.30 -7.36
CA LEU A 38 -23.11 -6.05 -6.11
C LEU A 38 -24.11 -7.22 -6.21
N ASN A 39 -23.79 -8.32 -5.56
CA ASN A 39 -24.60 -9.56 -5.64
C ASN A 39 -26.07 -9.33 -5.32
N TYR A 40 -26.40 -8.48 -4.37
CA TYR A 40 -27.80 -8.17 -4.03
C TYR A 40 -28.52 -7.42 -5.17
N MET A 41 -27.83 -6.57 -5.92
CA MET A 41 -28.41 -5.88 -7.09
C MET A 41 -28.68 -6.86 -8.22
N VAL A 42 -27.78 -7.81 -8.46
CA VAL A 42 -27.95 -8.87 -9.46
C VAL A 42 -29.14 -9.74 -9.11
N THR A 43 -29.21 -10.15 -7.81
CA THR A 43 -30.32 -10.98 -7.31
C THR A 43 -31.65 -10.23 -7.38
N ALA A 44 -31.69 -8.97 -6.96
CA ALA A 44 -32.91 -8.18 -7.03
C ALA A 44 -33.44 -8.03 -8.46
N ARG A 45 -32.54 -7.88 -9.44
CA ARG A 45 -32.91 -7.82 -10.86
C ARG A 45 -33.44 -9.14 -11.41
N SER A 46 -32.82 -10.25 -11.05
CA SER A 46 -33.27 -11.58 -11.50
C SER A 46 -34.66 -11.91 -11.01
N VAL A 47 -35.01 -11.47 -9.79
CA VAL A 47 -36.36 -11.67 -9.21
C VAL A 47 -37.44 -10.83 -9.89
N ILE A 48 -37.08 -9.60 -10.36
CA ILE A 48 -38.04 -8.70 -11.01
C ILE A 48 -38.32 -9.09 -12.48
N GLY A 49 -37.57 -10.08 -13.02
CA GLY A 49 -37.77 -10.57 -14.40
C GLY A 49 -37.43 -9.53 -15.48
N GLN A 50 -36.66 -8.53 -15.14
CA GLN A 50 -36.23 -7.52 -16.11
C GLN A 50 -34.94 -7.97 -16.80
N GLU A 51 -35.04 -8.45 -18.02
CA GLU A 51 -33.91 -8.79 -18.91
C GLU A 51 -33.17 -7.55 -19.45
N ARG A 52 -33.09 -6.48 -18.68
CA ARG A 52 -32.31 -5.32 -19.09
C ARG A 52 -30.82 -5.64 -18.99
N PRO A 53 -30.00 -5.34 -20.03
CA PRO A 53 -28.58 -5.60 -19.98
C PRO A 53 -27.94 -4.80 -18.82
N MET A 54 -27.03 -5.44 -18.08
CA MET A 54 -26.21 -4.81 -17.06
C MET A 54 -24.94 -4.32 -17.75
N LEU A 55 -24.93 -3.03 -18.12
CA LEU A 55 -23.77 -2.42 -18.75
C LEU A 55 -22.87 -1.83 -17.67
N THR A 56 -21.58 -2.14 -17.75
CA THR A 56 -20.55 -1.54 -16.92
C THR A 56 -19.66 -0.66 -17.80
N ILE A 57 -19.62 0.64 -17.50
CA ILE A 57 -18.70 1.58 -18.11
C ILE A 57 -17.72 2.00 -17.01
N ASN A 58 -16.52 1.42 -17.03
CA ASN A 58 -15.54 1.64 -15.97
C ASN A 58 -14.71 2.90 -16.24
N GLU A 59 -15.19 4.05 -15.77
CA GLU A 59 -14.45 5.30 -15.80
C GLU A 59 -13.54 5.47 -14.59
N VAL A 60 -13.82 4.77 -13.46
CA VAL A 60 -13.09 4.91 -12.21
C VAL A 60 -11.62 4.54 -12.35
N ASP A 61 -11.32 3.42 -13.03
CA ASP A 61 -9.94 3.00 -13.24
C ASP A 61 -9.14 4.02 -14.07
N ALA A 62 -9.77 4.68 -15.03
CA ALA A 62 -9.13 5.73 -15.83
C ALA A 62 -8.73 6.94 -14.97
N TYR A 63 -9.60 7.36 -14.04
CA TYR A 63 -9.29 8.45 -13.10
C TYR A 63 -8.21 8.02 -12.08
N CYS A 64 -8.29 6.83 -11.53
CA CYS A 64 -7.27 6.30 -10.63
C CYS A 64 -5.89 6.27 -11.30
N ARG A 65 -5.79 5.75 -12.52
CA ARG A 65 -4.53 5.74 -13.29
C ARG A 65 -3.99 7.14 -13.57
N LYS A 66 -4.86 8.12 -13.80
CA LYS A 66 -4.43 9.51 -13.98
C LYS A 66 -3.75 10.05 -12.73
N VAL A 67 -4.33 9.81 -11.54
CA VAL A 67 -3.76 10.23 -10.26
C VAL A 67 -2.46 9.47 -9.96
N GLU A 68 -2.42 8.16 -10.18
CA GLU A 68 -1.21 7.34 -10.04
C GLU A 68 -0.06 7.84 -10.95
N ASN A 69 -0.37 8.17 -12.19
CA ASN A 69 0.63 8.72 -13.11
C ASN A 69 1.13 10.10 -12.67
N GLN A 70 0.26 10.94 -12.11
CA GLN A 70 0.66 12.23 -11.56
C GLN A 70 1.58 12.07 -10.35
N GLN A 71 1.29 11.12 -9.45
CA GLN A 71 2.15 10.80 -8.32
C GLN A 71 3.53 10.30 -8.80
N LYS A 72 3.58 9.43 -9.82
CA LYS A 72 4.83 8.93 -10.41
C LYS A 72 5.70 10.04 -11.01
N GLN A 73 5.08 11.08 -11.55
CA GLN A 73 5.80 12.24 -12.08
C GLN A 73 6.35 13.17 -10.99
N GLN A 74 5.66 13.25 -9.85
CA GLN A 74 5.98 14.14 -8.74
C GLN A 74 6.31 13.35 -7.47
N ARG A 75 7.25 12.41 -7.57
CA ARG A 75 7.63 11.57 -6.42
C ARG A 75 8.24 12.42 -5.31
N PRO A 76 7.69 12.36 -4.08
CA PRO A 76 8.31 12.96 -2.92
C PRO A 76 9.64 12.27 -2.62
N ARG A 77 10.64 13.05 -2.22
CA ARG A 77 11.95 12.52 -1.81
C ARG A 77 12.22 12.87 -0.36
N ILE A 78 12.75 11.91 0.37
CA ILE A 78 13.18 12.11 1.74
C ILE A 78 14.53 12.84 1.72
N LYS A 79 14.61 13.95 2.46
CA LYS A 79 15.84 14.71 2.63
C LYS A 79 16.08 14.99 4.10
N VAL A 80 17.26 14.64 4.59
CA VAL A 80 17.66 14.87 5.97
C VAL A 80 18.35 16.22 6.07
N HIS A 81 17.93 17.05 7.01
CA HIS A 81 18.54 18.33 7.32
C HIS A 81 19.01 18.36 8.78
N ALA A 82 20.14 19.00 9.03
CA ALA A 82 20.54 19.36 10.37
C ALA A 82 19.61 20.47 10.88
N VAL A 83 19.01 20.26 12.06
CA VAL A 83 18.02 21.19 12.64
C VAL A 83 18.69 22.16 13.60
N ASP A 84 19.73 21.72 14.33
CA ASP A 84 20.41 22.50 15.37
C ASP A 84 21.83 22.87 14.94
N ASP A 85 22.38 23.95 15.52
CA ASP A 85 23.77 24.38 15.33
C ASP A 85 24.82 23.35 15.77
N ILE A 86 24.40 22.38 16.59
CA ILE A 86 25.23 21.27 17.09
C ILE A 86 25.28 20.11 16.09
N ALA A 87 24.27 20.01 15.21
CA ALA A 87 24.15 18.93 14.24
C ALA A 87 25.08 19.16 13.04
N ASP A 88 26.00 18.22 12.81
CA ASP A 88 26.95 18.30 11.68
C ASP A 88 26.22 18.13 10.33
N PRO A 89 26.27 19.13 9.43
CA PRO A 89 25.68 19.01 8.08
C PRO A 89 26.27 17.87 7.25
N LYS A 90 27.50 17.44 7.56
CA LYS A 90 28.12 16.28 6.91
C LYS A 90 27.41 14.99 7.26
N ILE A 91 27.01 14.81 8.53
CA ILE A 91 26.26 13.65 8.98
C ILE A 91 24.89 13.62 8.31
N ALA A 92 24.19 14.75 8.23
CA ALA A 92 22.91 14.84 7.53
C ALA A 92 23.03 14.45 6.05
N LYS A 93 24.12 14.82 5.40
CA LYS A 93 24.41 14.43 4.01
C LYS A 93 24.68 12.92 3.88
N VAL A 94 25.41 12.32 4.82
CA VAL A 94 25.66 10.87 4.86
C VAL A 94 24.35 10.13 5.06
N CYS A 95 23.52 10.55 6.02
CA CYS A 95 22.19 9.95 6.25
C CYS A 95 21.28 10.03 5.01
N SER A 96 21.28 11.17 4.32
CA SER A 96 20.54 11.32 3.06
C SER A 96 21.06 10.37 1.97
N GLY A 97 22.38 10.16 1.91
CA GLY A 97 23.02 9.22 1.00
C GLY A 97 22.64 7.76 1.32
N LEU A 98 22.62 7.41 2.60
CA LEU A 98 22.23 6.08 3.06
C LEU A 98 20.76 5.77 2.73
N MET A 99 19.86 6.72 3.01
CA MET A 99 18.44 6.56 2.64
C MET A 99 18.26 6.33 1.15
N ARG A 100 18.96 7.12 0.34
CA ARG A 100 18.90 6.95 -1.11
C ARG A 100 19.48 5.61 -1.58
N HIS A 101 20.52 5.13 -0.92
CA HIS A 101 21.08 3.80 -1.20
C HIS A 101 20.05 2.70 -0.92
N ILE A 102 19.37 2.75 0.22
CA ILE A 102 18.31 1.81 0.60
C ILE A 102 17.17 1.86 -0.42
N GLU A 103 16.70 3.03 -0.81
CA GLU A 103 15.62 3.19 -1.80
C GLU A 103 15.99 2.57 -3.15
N VAL A 104 17.20 2.82 -3.63
CA VAL A 104 17.67 2.31 -4.92
C VAL A 104 17.90 0.79 -4.86
N ASN A 105 18.54 0.30 -3.79
CA ASN A 105 18.86 -1.12 -3.63
C ASN A 105 17.59 -1.98 -3.46
N SER A 106 16.58 -1.43 -2.80
CA SER A 106 15.27 -2.08 -2.59
C SER A 106 14.34 -1.96 -3.79
N ASN A 107 14.65 -1.15 -4.80
CA ASN A 107 13.69 -0.74 -5.81
C ASN A 107 12.38 -0.20 -5.18
N ALA A 108 12.55 0.62 -4.14
CA ALA A 108 11.47 1.13 -3.29
C ALA A 108 10.37 1.89 -4.06
N ASP A 109 10.70 2.39 -5.25
CA ASP A 109 9.75 3.04 -6.14
C ASP A 109 8.54 2.15 -6.45
N ASN A 110 8.74 0.84 -6.62
CA ASN A 110 7.66 -0.11 -6.86
C ASN A 110 6.79 -0.32 -5.60
N ALA A 111 7.41 -0.34 -4.43
CA ALA A 111 6.68 -0.46 -3.16
C ALA A 111 5.81 0.79 -2.92
N TYR A 112 6.36 1.99 -3.16
CA TYR A 112 5.64 3.25 -3.05
C TYR A 112 4.47 3.32 -4.04
N ASP A 113 4.69 2.94 -5.29
CA ASP A 113 3.64 2.95 -6.31
C ASP A 113 2.49 2.00 -5.97
N LYS A 114 2.80 0.80 -5.47
CA LYS A 114 1.80 -0.18 -5.03
C LYS A 114 1.03 0.31 -3.80
N ALA A 115 1.76 0.79 -2.78
CA ALA A 115 1.13 1.30 -1.56
C ALA A 115 0.20 2.49 -1.88
N PHE A 116 0.64 3.40 -2.76
CA PHE A 116 -0.18 4.52 -3.21
C PHE A 116 -1.42 4.08 -4.00
N SER A 117 -1.27 3.13 -4.92
CA SER A 117 -2.39 2.57 -5.68
C SER A 117 -3.44 1.91 -4.78
N HIS A 118 -2.99 1.18 -3.75
CA HIS A 118 -3.89 0.63 -2.74
C HIS A 118 -4.55 1.73 -1.90
N ALA A 119 -3.78 2.70 -1.41
CA ALA A 119 -4.32 3.82 -0.64
C ALA A 119 -5.36 4.63 -1.44
N LEU A 120 -5.14 4.80 -2.74
CA LEU A 120 -6.09 5.48 -3.62
C LEU A 120 -7.40 4.69 -3.83
N THR A 121 -7.32 3.37 -3.80
CA THR A 121 -8.48 2.51 -4.08
C THR A 121 -9.28 2.18 -2.83
N ILE A 122 -8.60 1.77 -1.76
CA ILE A 122 -9.21 1.25 -0.53
C ILE A 122 -9.00 2.17 0.68
N GLY A 123 -8.37 3.34 0.49
CA GLY A 123 -8.09 4.31 1.54
C GLY A 123 -6.81 4.04 2.34
N TRP A 124 -6.15 2.92 2.16
CA TRP A 124 -4.96 2.54 2.91
C TRP A 124 -4.00 1.68 2.08
N GLY A 125 -2.70 1.86 2.32
CA GLY A 125 -1.63 1.12 1.67
C GLY A 125 -0.51 0.85 2.67
N TYR A 126 0.13 -0.30 2.56
CA TYR A 126 1.20 -0.71 3.44
C TYR A 126 2.52 -0.79 2.69
N MET A 127 3.57 -0.44 3.42
CA MET A 127 4.95 -0.68 3.06
C MET A 127 5.62 -1.39 4.23
N ARG A 128 6.53 -2.28 3.94
CA ARG A 128 7.28 -3.00 4.97
C ARG A 128 8.76 -2.74 4.80
N MET A 129 9.42 -2.38 5.90
CA MET A 129 10.89 -2.40 5.99
C MET A 129 11.33 -3.71 6.61
N ARG A 130 12.28 -4.38 5.97
CA ARG A 130 12.91 -5.60 6.47
C ARG A 130 14.42 -5.54 6.33
N THR A 131 15.11 -6.29 7.16
CA THR A 131 16.53 -6.58 7.00
C THR A 131 16.69 -7.94 6.35
N ASP A 132 17.58 -8.04 5.39
CA ASP A 132 17.89 -9.31 4.72
C ASP A 132 19.37 -9.38 4.39
N TYR A 133 19.87 -10.58 4.13
CA TYR A 133 21.25 -10.77 3.73
C TYR A 133 21.48 -10.28 2.29
N ILE A 134 22.59 -9.56 2.07
CA ILE A 134 22.93 -9.01 0.75
C ILE A 134 23.22 -10.14 -0.25
N ARG A 135 23.80 -11.25 0.23
CA ARG A 135 24.14 -12.44 -0.56
C ARG A 135 23.96 -13.68 0.28
N GLU A 136 23.65 -14.79 -0.37
CA GLU A 136 23.47 -16.11 0.28
C GLU A 136 24.68 -16.57 1.11
N ASN A 137 25.88 -16.11 0.77
CA ASN A 137 27.15 -16.51 1.42
C ASN A 137 27.78 -15.38 2.26
N SER A 138 27.04 -14.33 2.59
CA SER A 138 27.52 -13.22 3.41
C SER A 138 26.67 -13.08 4.66
N PHE A 139 27.30 -12.73 5.77
CA PHE A 139 26.59 -12.31 6.99
C PHE A 139 26.22 -10.83 6.99
N ASP A 140 26.59 -10.11 5.93
CA ASP A 140 26.23 -8.69 5.78
C ASP A 140 24.73 -8.55 5.51
N GLN A 141 24.08 -7.71 6.29
CA GLN A 141 22.67 -7.40 6.20
C GLN A 141 22.46 -6.00 5.65
N ASP A 142 21.43 -5.81 4.87
CA ASP A 142 20.97 -4.50 4.38
C ASP A 142 19.47 -4.34 4.65
N ILE A 143 19.00 -3.09 4.54
CA ILE A 143 17.60 -2.73 4.75
C ILE A 143 16.92 -2.70 3.39
N PHE A 144 15.79 -3.37 3.30
CA PHE A 144 14.94 -3.42 2.11
C PHE A 144 13.54 -2.87 2.40
N ILE A 145 12.95 -2.24 1.40
CA ILE A 145 11.59 -1.70 1.41
C ILE A 145 10.76 -2.49 0.38
N ASP A 146 9.70 -3.14 0.88
CA ASP A 146 8.76 -3.94 0.06
C ASP A 146 7.36 -3.33 0.06
#